data_7283411295e3ce2a5336515fb715926b
#
_entry.id   7283411295e3ce2a5336515fb715926b
#
_cell.length_a   1.000
_cell.length_b   1.000
_cell.length_c   1.000
_cell.angle_alpha   90.00
_cell.angle_beta   90.00
_cell.angle_gamma   90.00
#
_symmetry.space_group_name_H-M   'P 1'
#
loop_
_entity.id
_entity.type
_entity.pdbx_description
1 polymer ?
#
loop_
_entity_poly.entity_id
_entity_poly.type
_entity_poly.pdbx_seq_one_letter_code
_entity_poly.pdbx_strand_id
1 'polypeptide(L)'
;DPDCEPSAARSRTGYIVFFAGCPLIWKSQLQSSIALSTLEAEYTALSTSLRTILPLRSMLVEVSSILDLPAYMQASIHCRVFQDNNGSLQLATGQRLTARTKYFCIKMHHFWQHVCDSTLVINRASSEDMCCDNMTKQNGRPLFEGNRRFTQGW
;
A
#
# COMPACT_ATOMS: atom_id res chain seq x y z
N ASP A 1 23.36 16.18 17.84
CA ASP A 1 23.47 17.34 16.95
C ASP A 1 22.23 18.21 17.14
N PRO A 2 22.34 19.44 17.71
CA PRO A 2 21.18 20.30 17.98
C PRO A 2 20.44 20.75 16.72
N ASP A 3 21.03 20.55 15.53
CA ASP A 3 20.47 20.91 14.22
C ASP A 3 19.72 19.72 13.54
N CYS A 4 19.63 18.56 14.21
CA CYS A 4 18.91 17.43 13.65
C CYS A 4 17.39 17.64 13.81
N GLU A 5 16.77 18.17 12.77
CA GLU A 5 15.31 18.29 12.71
C GLU A 5 14.65 16.90 12.89
N PRO A 6 13.71 16.74 13.86
CA PRO A 6 12.99 15.47 14.05
C PRO A 6 12.27 14.97 12.80
N SER A 7 12.00 15.87 11.87
CA SER A 7 11.41 15.56 10.55
C SER A 7 12.34 14.73 9.67
N ALA A 8 13.65 14.91 9.76
CA ALA A 8 14.65 14.20 8.97
C ALA A 8 14.73 12.69 9.31
N ALA A 9 14.33 12.31 10.51
CA ALA A 9 14.32 10.91 10.98
C ALA A 9 13.04 10.16 10.63
N ARG A 10 12.03 10.82 10.03
CA ARG A 10 10.75 10.20 9.70
C ARG A 10 10.78 9.53 8.35
N SER A 11 10.27 8.31 8.31
CA SER A 11 10.04 7.62 7.05
C SER A 11 8.89 8.25 6.26
N ARG A 12 8.88 8.01 4.96
CA ARG A 12 7.85 8.51 4.06
C ARG A 12 6.93 7.37 3.63
N THR A 13 5.62 7.59 3.73
CA THR A 13 4.61 6.71 3.14
C THR A 13 4.37 7.12 1.70
N GLY A 14 4.55 6.18 0.77
CA GLY A 14 4.22 6.35 -0.64
C GLY A 14 3.37 5.20 -1.14
N TYR A 15 2.31 5.51 -1.87
CA TYR A 15 1.51 4.51 -2.57
C TYR A 15 0.81 5.09 -3.79
N ILE A 16 0.48 4.23 -4.73
CA ILE A 16 -0.31 4.54 -5.91
C ILE A 16 -1.41 3.49 -6.02
N VAL A 17 -2.63 3.91 -6.23
CA VAL A 17 -3.79 3.06 -6.47
C VAL A 17 -4.17 3.14 -7.93
N PHE A 18 -4.23 2.00 -8.59
CA PHE A 18 -4.70 1.86 -9.96
C PHE A 18 -6.11 1.28 -9.99
N PHE A 19 -6.94 1.79 -10.86
CA PHE A 19 -8.23 1.23 -11.20
C PHE A 19 -8.34 1.06 -12.71
N ALA A 20 -8.63 -0.14 -13.17
CA ALA A 20 -8.68 -0.49 -14.59
C ALA A 20 -7.42 -0.07 -15.38
N GLY A 21 -6.24 -0.20 -14.77
CA GLY A 21 -4.96 0.17 -15.38
C GLY A 21 -4.62 1.68 -15.31
N CYS A 22 -5.53 2.51 -14.81
CA CYS A 22 -5.28 3.95 -14.67
C CYS A 22 -4.95 4.32 -13.23
N PRO A 23 -3.96 5.20 -12.99
CA PRO A 23 -3.67 5.71 -11.66
C PRO A 23 -4.83 6.61 -11.19
N LEU A 24 -5.42 6.26 -10.06
CA LEU A 24 -6.58 6.93 -9.50
C LEU A 24 -6.23 7.78 -8.28
N ILE A 25 -5.42 7.24 -7.38
CA ILE A 25 -5.01 7.91 -6.14
C ILE A 25 -3.51 7.67 -5.94
N TRP A 26 -2.81 8.70 -5.53
CA TRP A 26 -1.40 8.59 -5.12
C TRP A 26 -1.14 9.44 -3.88
N LYS A 27 -0.18 9.03 -3.10
CA LYS A 27 0.22 9.75 -1.90
C LYS A 27 1.71 9.65 -1.67
N SER A 28 2.29 10.77 -1.24
CA SER A 28 3.65 10.86 -0.72
C SER A 28 3.61 11.76 0.51
N GLN A 29 3.79 11.20 1.69
CA GLN A 29 3.66 11.93 2.96
C GLN A 29 4.65 11.41 4.00
N LEU A 30 5.28 12.30 4.77
CA LEU A 30 6.04 11.91 5.96
C LEU A 30 5.13 11.24 6.98
N GLN A 31 5.63 10.18 7.61
CA GLN A 31 4.91 9.51 8.67
C GLN A 31 4.83 10.40 9.92
N SER A 32 3.75 10.29 10.67
CA SER A 32 3.52 11.08 11.87
C SER A 32 4.44 10.69 13.02
N SER A 33 4.93 9.46 13.03
CA SER A 33 5.85 8.90 14.03
C SER A 33 7.16 8.46 13.38
N ILE A 34 8.22 8.43 14.16
CA ILE A 34 9.49 7.85 13.76
C ILE A 34 9.35 6.33 13.85
N ALA A 35 9.64 5.64 12.75
CA ALA A 35 9.67 4.19 12.73
C ALA A 35 11.02 3.69 13.29
N LEU A 36 10.95 2.69 14.17
CA LEU A 36 12.14 2.10 14.80
C LEU A 36 12.84 1.06 13.88
N SER A 37 12.23 0.71 12.78
CA SER A 37 12.78 -0.20 11.77
C SER A 37 12.17 0.05 10.39
N THR A 38 12.86 -0.41 9.35
CA THR A 38 12.33 -0.40 7.97
C THR A 38 11.04 -1.21 7.86
N LEU A 39 10.96 -2.35 8.57
CA LEU A 39 9.74 -3.16 8.66
C LEU A 39 8.56 -2.34 9.19
N GLU A 40 8.76 -1.55 10.24
CA GLU A 40 7.72 -0.71 10.81
C GLU A 40 7.27 0.37 9.85
N ALA A 41 8.23 1.03 9.19
CA ALA A 41 7.93 2.05 8.19
C ALA A 41 7.08 1.50 7.05
N GLU A 42 7.50 0.38 6.47
CA GLU A 42 6.81 -0.29 5.36
C GLU A 42 5.42 -0.79 5.78
N TYR A 43 5.31 -1.39 6.95
CA TYR A 43 4.04 -1.86 7.47
C TYR A 43 3.06 -0.71 7.76
N THR A 44 3.57 0.40 8.25
CA THR A 44 2.78 1.63 8.46
C THR A 44 2.30 2.19 7.12
N ALA A 45 3.14 2.18 6.09
CA ALA A 45 2.77 2.58 4.74
C ALA A 45 1.67 1.68 4.17
N LEU A 46 1.82 0.35 4.30
CA LEU A 46 0.82 -0.63 3.89
C LEU A 46 -0.52 -0.39 4.60
N SER A 47 -0.52 -0.29 5.92
CA SER A 47 -1.73 -0.03 6.70
C SER A 47 -2.42 1.28 6.30
N THR A 48 -1.64 2.32 6.00
CA THR A 48 -2.16 3.62 5.56
C THR A 48 -2.79 3.53 4.17
N SER A 49 -2.16 2.82 3.24
CA SER A 49 -2.71 2.62 1.89
C SER A 49 -4.04 1.84 1.93
N LEU A 50 -4.11 0.80 2.76
CA LEU A 50 -5.31 -0.02 2.91
C LEU A 50 -6.51 0.75 3.51
N ARG A 51 -6.26 1.73 4.38
CA ARG A 51 -7.30 2.64 4.87
C ARG A 51 -7.92 3.51 3.77
N THR A 52 -7.22 3.71 2.66
CA THR A 52 -7.75 4.39 1.47
C THR A 52 -8.42 3.40 0.52
N ILE A 53 -7.81 2.23 0.33
CA ILE A 53 -8.24 1.25 -0.67
C ILE A 53 -9.54 0.55 -0.24
N LEU A 54 -9.69 0.17 1.02
CA LEU A 54 -10.85 -0.57 1.48
C LEU A 54 -12.17 0.20 1.35
N PRO A 55 -12.26 1.50 1.77
CA PRO A 55 -13.44 2.30 1.51
C PRO A 55 -13.73 2.51 0.02
N LEU A 56 -12.69 2.74 -0.79
CA LEU A 56 -12.83 2.85 -2.24
C LEU A 56 -13.42 1.58 -2.85
N ARG A 57 -12.91 0.41 -2.45
CA ARG A 57 -13.45 -0.87 -2.88
C ARG A 57 -14.93 -1.02 -2.49
N SER A 58 -15.29 -0.69 -1.25
CA SER A 58 -16.67 -0.76 -0.78
C SER A 58 -17.60 0.13 -1.62
N MET A 59 -17.16 1.36 -1.91
CA MET A 59 -17.89 2.29 -2.78
C MET A 59 -18.08 1.72 -4.19
N LEU A 60 -17.03 1.14 -4.78
CA LEU A 60 -17.11 0.54 -6.13
C LEU A 60 -18.06 -0.66 -6.18
N VAL A 61 -18.06 -1.49 -5.13
CA VAL A 61 -19.00 -2.63 -5.00
C VAL A 61 -20.44 -2.11 -4.91
N GLU A 62 -20.69 -1.07 -4.11
CA GLU A 62 -22.01 -0.47 -3.98
C GLU A 62 -22.50 0.15 -5.29
N VAL A 63 -21.66 0.93 -5.98
CA VAL A 63 -21.96 1.49 -7.29
C VAL A 63 -22.27 0.38 -8.31
N SER A 64 -21.48 -0.70 -8.32
CA SER A 64 -21.71 -1.85 -9.20
C SER A 64 -23.07 -2.51 -8.94
N SER A 65 -23.50 -2.58 -7.68
CA SER A 65 -24.80 -3.16 -7.32
C SER A 65 -25.99 -2.27 -7.72
N ILE A 66 -25.83 -0.94 -7.64
CA ILE A 66 -26.87 0.03 -8.01
C ILE A 66 -27.10 0.07 -9.53
N LEU A 67 -26.03 -0.13 -10.30
CA LEU A 67 -26.10 -0.07 -11.77
C LEU A 67 -26.84 -1.25 -12.41
N ASP A 68 -27.25 -2.26 -11.62
CA ASP A 68 -27.97 -3.46 -12.07
C ASP A 68 -27.41 -4.07 -13.36
N LEU A 69 -26.09 -4.15 -13.42
CA LEU A 69 -25.38 -4.65 -14.58
C LEU A 69 -25.62 -6.15 -14.75
N PRO A 70 -25.78 -6.63 -16.01
CA PRO A 70 -25.84 -8.08 -16.28
C PRO A 70 -24.67 -8.82 -15.59
N ALA A 71 -24.90 -10.05 -15.16
CA ALA A 71 -23.91 -10.83 -14.40
C ALA A 71 -22.52 -10.91 -15.07
N TYR A 72 -22.48 -10.93 -16.41
CA TYR A 72 -21.22 -10.92 -17.17
C TYR A 72 -20.50 -9.56 -17.19
N MET A 73 -21.19 -8.47 -16.83
CA MET A 73 -20.63 -7.12 -16.66
C MET A 73 -20.39 -6.75 -15.20
N GLN A 74 -20.88 -7.56 -14.26
CA GLN A 74 -20.62 -7.36 -12.84
C GLN A 74 -19.14 -7.65 -12.57
N ALA A 75 -18.35 -6.59 -12.56
CA ALA A 75 -16.94 -6.70 -12.30
C ALA A 75 -16.73 -7.23 -10.88
N SER A 76 -16.11 -8.38 -10.77
CA SER A 76 -15.57 -8.87 -9.50
C SER A 76 -14.45 -7.91 -9.08
N ILE A 77 -14.74 -7.01 -8.13
CA ILE A 77 -13.78 -6.01 -7.66
C ILE A 77 -12.81 -6.68 -6.69
N HIS A 78 -11.71 -7.18 -7.23
CA HIS A 78 -10.60 -7.73 -6.47
C HIS A 78 -9.62 -6.63 -6.12
N CYS A 79 -9.23 -6.58 -4.86
CA CYS A 79 -8.17 -5.69 -4.39
C CYS A 79 -6.84 -6.44 -4.34
N ARG A 80 -5.87 -6.03 -5.15
CA ARG A 80 -4.50 -6.55 -5.13
C ARG A 80 -3.56 -5.45 -4.66
N VAL A 81 -2.73 -5.78 -3.68
CA VAL A 81 -1.69 -4.89 -3.15
C VAL A 81 -0.34 -5.53 -3.41
N PHE A 82 0.61 -4.73 -3.83
CA PHE A 82 1.97 -5.15 -4.10
C PHE A 82 2.92 -4.54 -3.07
N GLN A 83 3.79 -5.35 -2.50
CA GLN A 83 4.75 -4.98 -1.47
C GLN A 83 6.11 -5.62 -1.78
N ASP A 84 7.19 -4.84 -1.70
CA ASP A 84 8.57 -5.34 -1.93
C ASP A 84 9.24 -5.85 -0.65
N ASN A 85 8.81 -5.42 0.52
CA ASN A 85 9.37 -5.83 1.80
C ASN A 85 8.82 -7.17 2.27
N ASN A 86 9.66 -8.21 2.24
CA ASN A 86 9.28 -9.57 2.67
C ASN A 86 8.81 -9.65 4.13
N GLY A 87 9.43 -8.90 5.04
CA GLY A 87 9.05 -8.90 6.45
C GLY A 87 7.66 -8.31 6.64
N SER A 88 7.36 -7.22 5.96
CA SER A 88 6.04 -6.59 5.95
C SER A 88 4.98 -7.53 5.35
N LEU A 89 5.30 -8.22 4.25
CA LEU A 89 4.44 -9.20 3.63
C LEU A 89 4.13 -10.39 4.57
N GLN A 90 5.16 -10.98 5.17
CA GLN A 90 5.00 -12.09 6.13
C GLN A 90 4.16 -11.67 7.34
N LEU A 91 4.35 -10.46 7.84
CA LEU A 91 3.57 -9.93 8.94
C LEU A 91 2.10 -9.71 8.55
N ALA A 92 1.85 -9.21 7.34
CA ALA A 92 0.51 -8.94 6.84
C ALA A 92 -0.29 -10.21 6.49
N THR A 93 0.39 -11.28 6.06
CA THR A 93 -0.23 -12.56 5.69
C THR A 93 -0.12 -13.63 6.77
N GLY A 94 0.81 -13.47 7.72
CA GLY A 94 1.08 -14.43 8.78
C GLY A 94 0.25 -14.18 10.04
N GLN A 95 -0.17 -15.29 10.68
CA GLN A 95 -0.95 -15.24 11.93
C GLN A 95 -0.10 -15.15 13.20
N ARG A 96 1.22 -15.14 13.07
CA ARG A 96 2.11 -15.20 14.25
C ARG A 96 2.61 -13.81 14.62
N LEU A 97 2.06 -13.29 15.71
CA LEU A 97 2.61 -12.13 16.39
C LEU A 97 3.79 -12.57 17.26
N THR A 98 4.93 -11.98 17.03
CA THR A 98 6.08 -12.12 17.91
C THR A 98 6.06 -10.99 18.95
N ALA A 99 6.82 -11.14 20.05
CA ALA A 99 6.95 -10.08 21.04
C ALA A 99 7.40 -8.74 20.41
N ARG A 100 8.19 -8.79 19.33
CA ARG A 100 8.66 -7.63 18.56
C ARG A 100 7.56 -6.94 17.75
N THR A 101 6.56 -7.71 17.31
CA THR A 101 5.50 -7.22 16.40
C THR A 101 4.20 -6.91 17.13
N LYS A 102 4.15 -7.06 18.44
CA LYS A 102 2.97 -6.81 19.26
C LYS A 102 2.40 -5.39 19.09
N TYR A 103 3.27 -4.41 18.84
CA TYR A 103 2.86 -3.01 18.58
C TYR A 103 2.09 -2.82 17.28
N PHE A 104 2.18 -3.78 16.36
CA PHE A 104 1.49 -3.72 15.06
C PHE A 104 0.07 -4.29 15.11
N CYS A 105 -0.33 -4.92 16.23
CA CYS A 105 -1.62 -5.59 16.34
C CYS A 105 -2.80 -4.71 15.89
N ILE A 106 -2.86 -3.47 16.34
CA ILE A 106 -3.96 -2.55 15.99
C ILE A 106 -3.98 -2.24 14.50
N LYS A 107 -2.78 -2.01 13.91
CA LYS A 107 -2.65 -1.74 12.47
C LYS A 107 -2.97 -2.96 11.62
N MET A 108 -2.77 -4.17 12.15
CA MET A 108 -3.11 -5.43 11.49
C MET A 108 -4.61 -5.69 11.47
N HIS A 109 -5.27 -5.53 12.60
CA HIS A 109 -6.66 -5.95 12.77
C HIS A 109 -7.63 -5.30 11.78
N HIS A 110 -7.38 -4.05 11.37
CA HIS A 110 -8.32 -3.35 10.51
C HIS A 110 -8.40 -3.92 9.08
N PHE A 111 -7.37 -4.61 8.60
CA PHE A 111 -7.40 -5.18 7.25
C PHE A 111 -7.25 -6.71 7.22
N TRP A 112 -6.91 -7.33 8.34
CA TRP A 112 -6.61 -8.75 8.38
C TRP A 112 -7.81 -9.63 8.03
N GLN A 113 -9.01 -9.27 8.45
CA GLN A 113 -10.21 -9.95 8.03
C GLN A 113 -10.34 -9.97 6.50
N HIS A 114 -10.07 -8.85 5.84
CA HIS A 114 -10.11 -8.75 4.38
C HIS A 114 -9.08 -9.64 3.68
N VAL A 115 -7.92 -9.88 4.32
CA VAL A 115 -6.93 -10.85 3.82
C VAL A 115 -7.44 -12.28 4.01
N CYS A 116 -8.02 -12.60 5.17
CA CYS A 116 -8.59 -13.92 5.45
C CYS A 116 -9.75 -14.26 4.51
N ASP A 117 -10.61 -13.29 4.22
CA ASP A 117 -11.76 -13.44 3.33
C ASP A 117 -11.38 -13.41 1.84
N SER A 118 -10.09 -13.28 1.53
CA SER A 118 -9.56 -13.14 0.16
C SER A 118 -10.14 -11.96 -0.63
N THR A 119 -10.76 -10.99 0.04
CA THR A 119 -11.22 -9.73 -0.56
C THR A 119 -10.06 -8.78 -0.83
N LEU A 120 -8.95 -9.02 -0.14
CA LEU A 120 -7.66 -8.33 -0.28
C LEU A 120 -6.56 -9.36 -0.45
N VAL A 121 -5.80 -9.28 -1.52
CA VAL A 121 -4.64 -10.14 -1.76
C VAL A 121 -3.38 -9.29 -1.75
N ILE A 122 -2.44 -9.62 -0.87
CA ILE A 122 -1.14 -8.93 -0.79
C ILE A 122 -0.09 -9.79 -1.48
N ASN A 123 0.50 -9.26 -2.53
CA ASN A 123 1.49 -9.93 -3.37
C ASN A 123 2.87 -9.31 -3.16
N ARG A 124 3.89 -10.13 -3.39
CA ARG A 124 5.25 -9.63 -3.51
C ARG A 124 5.45 -8.97 -4.86
N ALA A 125 6.12 -7.81 -4.87
CA ALA A 125 6.71 -7.23 -6.07
C ALA A 125 8.23 -7.18 -5.93
N SER A 126 8.95 -7.11 -7.04
CA SER A 126 10.37 -6.77 -7.01
C SER A 126 10.52 -5.27 -6.76
N SER A 127 11.63 -4.85 -6.15
CA SER A 127 11.89 -3.42 -5.93
C SER A 127 12.03 -2.66 -7.27
N GLU A 128 12.39 -3.33 -8.35
CA GLU A 128 12.49 -2.74 -9.70
C GLU A 128 11.10 -2.43 -10.28
N ASP A 129 10.09 -3.24 -9.94
CA ASP A 129 8.71 -3.09 -10.42
C ASP A 129 7.87 -2.16 -9.50
N MET A 130 8.46 -1.67 -8.40
CA MET A 130 7.76 -0.87 -7.42
C MET A 130 7.66 0.60 -7.85
N CYS A 131 6.69 0.93 -8.68
CA CYS A 131 6.51 2.28 -9.21
C CYS A 131 6.29 3.35 -8.14
N CYS A 132 5.76 2.99 -6.96
CA CYS A 132 5.56 3.90 -5.84
C CYS A 132 6.87 4.33 -5.15
N ASP A 133 8.01 3.72 -5.45
CA ASP A 133 9.32 4.13 -4.95
C ASP A 133 9.65 5.58 -5.33
N ASN A 134 9.17 6.06 -6.46
CA ASN A 134 9.29 7.48 -6.84
C ASN A 134 8.60 8.43 -5.85
N MET A 135 7.69 7.93 -5.01
CA MET A 135 6.98 8.70 -3.98
C MET A 135 7.73 8.75 -2.65
N THR A 136 8.70 7.87 -2.44
CA THR A 136 9.40 7.69 -1.16
C THR A 136 10.90 7.92 -1.22
N LYS A 137 11.53 7.66 -2.37
CA LYS A 137 12.98 7.66 -2.56
C LYS A 137 13.38 8.55 -3.74
N GLN A 138 14.63 9.01 -3.71
CA GLN A 138 15.27 9.58 -4.86
C GLN A 138 15.81 8.45 -5.73
N ASN A 139 15.16 8.20 -6.86
CA ASN A 139 15.58 7.18 -7.80
C ASN A 139 16.54 7.76 -8.85
N GLY A 140 17.46 6.93 -9.34
CA GLY A 140 18.26 7.28 -10.50
C GLY A 140 17.37 7.54 -11.73
N ARG A 141 17.84 8.40 -12.63
CA ARG A 141 17.07 8.87 -13.79
C ARG A 141 16.39 7.75 -14.61
N PRO A 142 17.06 6.62 -14.95
CA PRO A 142 16.43 5.57 -15.74
C PRO A 142 15.22 4.94 -15.04
N LEU A 143 15.35 4.62 -13.73
CA LEU A 143 14.28 4.04 -12.95
C LEU A 143 13.13 5.03 -12.73
N PHE A 144 13.47 6.29 -12.47
CA PHE A 144 12.47 7.35 -12.34
C PHE A 144 11.65 7.52 -13.63
N GLU A 145 12.31 7.57 -14.79
CA GLU A 145 11.64 7.72 -16.08
C GLU A 145 10.77 6.49 -16.40
N GLY A 146 11.24 5.27 -16.11
CA GLY A 146 10.47 4.05 -16.26
C GLY A 146 9.19 4.06 -15.42
N ASN A 147 9.31 4.35 -14.14
CA ASN A 147 8.18 4.45 -13.22
C ASN A 147 7.21 5.57 -13.61
N ARG A 148 7.74 6.72 -14.07
CA ARG A 148 6.91 7.83 -14.57
C ARG A 148 6.09 7.42 -15.78
N ARG A 149 6.70 6.77 -16.78
CA ARG A 149 5.98 6.26 -17.96
C ARG A 149 4.89 5.27 -17.58
N PHE A 150 5.18 4.37 -16.66
CA PHE A 150 4.20 3.40 -16.18
C PHE A 150 3.02 4.07 -15.49
N THR A 151 3.28 5.10 -14.68
CA THR A 151 2.23 5.77 -13.88
C THR A 151 1.48 6.85 -14.62
N GLN A 152 2.12 7.55 -15.58
CA GLN A 152 1.56 8.72 -16.26
C GLN A 152 1.34 8.49 -17.75
N GLY A 153 1.88 7.41 -18.32
CA GLY A 153 1.71 7.06 -19.73
C GLY A 153 2.60 7.85 -20.72
N TRP A 154 3.52 8.71 -20.23
CA TRP A 154 4.40 9.54 -21.06
C TRP A 154 5.73 9.89 -20.39
#